data_e2550eb4d47a9da3a64526f362b678de
#
_entry.id   e2550eb4d47a9da3a64526f362b678de
#
_cell.length_a   1.000
_cell.length_b   1.000
_cell.length_c   1.000
_cell.angle_alpha   90.00
_cell.angle_beta   90.00
_cell.angle_gamma   90.00
#
_symmetry.space_group_name_H-M   'P 1'
#
loop_
_entity.id
_entity.type
_entity.pdbx_description
1 polymer ?
#
loop_
_entity_poly.entity_id
_entity_poly.type
_entity_poly.pdbx_seq_one_letter_code
_entity_poly.pdbx_strand_id
1 'polypeptide(L)'
;MCLIEMQDVWKTYPNGTVALQGIDVHIKGGEFVYVVGPSGAGKSTFIKLMYREEKPTKGEIVINGSHISRLKERYIPHMRRKIGVVFQDFKLLPKLTIYENVAFAMEVIEASKKEIKPRVMEVLELVRLKHKARSLPDQLSGGEQQRVAIARAIVNNPDLIIADEPTGNLDPETSMDIMETLLDINKRGTTVIMATHNKEIVNNVRKRVIAIEAGRIARDEQKGEYGYED
;
A
#
# COMPACT_ATOMS: atom_id res chain seq x y z
N MET A 1 2.80 13.51 -14.06
CA MET A 1 4.18 13.37 -13.58
C MET A 1 4.39 11.93 -13.13
N CYS A 2 5.53 11.29 -13.44
CA CYS A 2 5.80 9.93 -12.98
C CYS A 2 6.06 9.96 -11.47
N LEU A 3 5.38 9.13 -10.70
CA LEU A 3 5.59 9.00 -9.25
C LEU A 3 6.58 7.89 -8.94
N ILE A 4 6.48 6.76 -9.65
CA ILE A 4 7.35 5.60 -9.45
C ILE A 4 7.95 5.21 -10.80
N GLU A 5 9.26 5.01 -10.80
CA GLU A 5 10.02 4.54 -11.94
C GLU A 5 10.97 3.42 -11.49
N MET A 6 10.86 2.27 -12.12
CA MET A 6 11.74 1.13 -11.93
C MET A 6 12.43 0.83 -13.26
N GLN A 7 13.76 0.69 -13.25
CA GLN A 7 14.57 0.41 -14.43
C GLN A 7 15.49 -0.79 -14.17
N ASP A 8 15.31 -1.85 -14.95
CA ASP A 8 16.06 -3.11 -14.88
C ASP A 8 16.25 -3.61 -13.44
N VAL A 9 15.13 -3.64 -12.66
CA VAL A 9 15.18 -3.96 -11.23
C VAL A 9 15.21 -5.46 -11.01
N TRP A 10 16.23 -5.92 -10.29
CA TRP A 10 16.44 -7.32 -9.91
C TRP A 10 16.47 -7.46 -8.41
N LYS A 11 15.94 -8.57 -7.92
CA LYS A 11 16.08 -8.96 -6.51
C LYS A 11 16.39 -10.43 -6.39
N THR A 12 17.57 -10.71 -5.86
CA THR A 12 17.99 -12.06 -5.44
C THR A 12 18.20 -12.05 -3.92
N TYR A 13 17.60 -12.99 -3.22
CA TYR A 13 17.77 -13.15 -1.78
C TYR A 13 19.05 -13.92 -1.46
N PRO A 14 19.59 -13.82 -0.21
CA PRO A 14 20.84 -14.51 0.18
C PRO A 14 20.80 -16.03 0.04
N ASN A 15 19.62 -16.65 0.08
CA ASN A 15 19.41 -18.08 -0.15
C ASN A 15 19.43 -18.49 -1.63
N GLY A 16 19.76 -17.56 -2.55
CA GLY A 16 19.80 -17.79 -3.99
C GLY A 16 18.46 -17.64 -4.72
N THR A 17 17.35 -17.40 -4.01
CA THR A 17 16.04 -17.21 -4.64
C THR A 17 16.00 -15.90 -5.43
N VAL A 18 15.79 -16.01 -6.75
CA VAL A 18 15.60 -14.84 -7.63
C VAL A 18 14.12 -14.48 -7.62
N ALA A 19 13.78 -13.41 -6.91
CA ALA A 19 12.39 -12.99 -6.72
C ALA A 19 11.90 -12.03 -7.79
N LEU A 20 12.78 -11.18 -8.35
CA LEU A 20 12.46 -10.27 -9.46
C LEU A 20 13.60 -10.26 -10.48
N GLN A 21 13.23 -10.12 -11.76
CA GLN A 21 14.15 -10.28 -12.89
C GLN A 21 13.89 -9.22 -13.97
N GLY A 22 14.62 -8.09 -13.92
CA GLY A 22 14.54 -7.04 -14.93
C GLY A 22 13.15 -6.39 -14.98
N ILE A 23 12.69 -5.87 -13.86
CA ILE A 23 11.42 -5.15 -13.78
C ILE A 23 11.58 -3.73 -14.28
N ASP A 24 10.81 -3.38 -15.33
CA ASP A 24 10.67 -2.04 -15.87
C ASP A 24 9.22 -1.57 -15.70
N VAL A 25 9.00 -0.52 -14.92
CA VAL A 25 7.66 0.01 -14.61
C VAL A 25 7.68 1.51 -14.43
N HIS A 26 6.65 2.18 -14.95
CA HIS A 26 6.38 3.60 -14.74
C HIS A 26 4.95 3.77 -14.23
N ILE A 27 4.78 4.32 -13.02
CA ILE A 27 3.47 4.60 -12.42
C ILE A 27 3.34 6.11 -12.24
N LYS A 28 2.24 6.68 -12.78
CA LYS A 28 1.96 8.11 -12.66
C LYS A 28 1.32 8.43 -11.32
N GLY A 29 1.50 9.65 -10.85
CA GLY A 29 0.78 10.14 -9.69
C GLY A 29 -0.73 10.10 -9.89
N GLY A 30 -1.47 9.66 -8.86
CA GLY A 30 -2.92 9.50 -8.89
C GLY A 30 -3.44 8.23 -9.56
N GLU A 31 -2.57 7.33 -10.07
CA GLU A 31 -3.02 6.03 -10.59
C GLU A 31 -3.48 5.10 -9.46
N PHE A 32 -4.43 4.22 -9.79
CA PHE A 32 -4.74 3.02 -9.01
C PHE A 32 -4.23 1.80 -9.78
N VAL A 33 -3.32 1.04 -9.19
CA VAL A 33 -2.62 -0.07 -9.85
C VAL A 33 -2.79 -1.34 -9.03
N TYR A 34 -3.32 -2.39 -9.65
CA TYR A 34 -3.27 -3.74 -9.10
C TYR A 34 -1.95 -4.43 -9.48
N VAL A 35 -1.37 -5.13 -8.53
CA VAL A 35 -0.24 -6.04 -8.75
C VAL A 35 -0.76 -7.46 -8.51
N VAL A 36 -0.88 -8.23 -9.57
CA VAL A 36 -1.46 -9.58 -9.55
C VAL A 36 -0.43 -10.64 -9.94
N GLY A 37 -0.78 -11.91 -9.74
CA GLY A 37 0.05 -13.05 -10.09
C GLY A 37 -0.06 -14.18 -9.07
N PRO A 38 0.43 -15.38 -9.38
CA PRO A 38 0.37 -16.54 -8.50
C PRO A 38 1.16 -16.32 -7.20
N SER A 39 0.97 -17.22 -6.22
CA SER A 39 1.78 -17.22 -5.01
C SER A 39 3.26 -17.44 -5.38
N GLY A 40 4.16 -16.69 -4.74
CA GLY A 40 5.59 -16.75 -5.04
C GLY A 40 6.04 -16.01 -6.31
N ALA A 41 5.14 -15.37 -7.06
CA ALA A 41 5.48 -14.64 -8.30
C ALA A 41 6.42 -13.43 -8.10
N GLY A 42 6.58 -12.93 -6.88
CA GLY A 42 7.41 -11.76 -6.57
C GLY A 42 6.63 -10.51 -6.15
N LYS A 43 5.28 -10.56 -6.03
CA LYS A 43 4.43 -9.41 -5.68
C LYS A 43 4.84 -8.71 -4.38
N SER A 44 4.98 -9.47 -3.30
CA SER A 44 5.39 -8.88 -2.00
C SER A 44 6.80 -8.33 -2.05
N THR A 45 7.73 -8.95 -2.81
CA THR A 45 9.07 -8.41 -3.03
C THR A 45 9.02 -7.09 -3.80
N PHE A 46 8.21 -7.02 -4.87
CA PHE A 46 7.99 -5.80 -5.65
C PHE A 46 7.50 -4.64 -4.76
N ILE A 47 6.54 -4.91 -3.90
CA ILE A 47 6.02 -3.94 -2.92
C ILE A 47 7.09 -3.53 -1.89
N LYS A 48 7.81 -4.49 -1.30
CA LYS A 48 8.83 -4.25 -0.27
C LYS A 48 9.99 -3.38 -0.75
N LEU A 49 10.32 -3.46 -2.03
CA LEU A 49 11.30 -2.59 -2.64
C LEU A 49 10.86 -1.12 -2.64
N MET A 50 9.55 -0.83 -2.83
CA MET A 50 9.04 0.54 -2.92
C MET A 50 9.14 1.30 -1.60
N TYR A 51 8.90 0.64 -0.46
CA TYR A 51 9.08 1.30 0.84
C TYR A 51 10.39 0.95 1.52
N ARG A 52 11.33 0.37 0.73
CA ARG A 52 12.70 0.12 1.15
C ARG A 52 12.83 -0.83 2.37
N GLU A 53 11.89 -1.75 2.55
CA GLU A 53 12.07 -2.92 3.42
C GLU A 53 13.13 -3.86 2.85
N GLU A 54 13.09 -4.01 1.51
CA GLU A 54 14.11 -4.72 0.75
C GLU A 54 14.89 -3.75 -0.14
N LYS A 55 16.14 -4.11 -0.48
CA LYS A 55 16.98 -3.38 -1.42
C LYS A 55 17.10 -4.17 -2.72
N PRO A 56 17.02 -3.54 -3.90
CA PRO A 56 17.26 -4.23 -5.15
C PRO A 56 18.71 -4.72 -5.21
N THR A 57 18.92 -5.86 -5.85
CA THR A 57 20.27 -6.41 -6.12
C THR A 57 20.92 -5.68 -7.31
N LYS A 58 20.10 -5.28 -8.30
CA LYS A 58 20.50 -4.52 -9.48
C LYS A 58 19.34 -3.63 -9.92
N GLY A 59 19.64 -2.61 -10.72
CA GLY A 59 18.67 -1.67 -11.25
C GLY A 59 18.41 -0.48 -10.34
N GLU A 60 17.51 0.37 -10.75
CA GLU A 60 17.20 1.62 -10.09
C GLU A 60 15.72 1.77 -9.81
N ILE A 61 15.41 2.36 -8.65
CA ILE A 61 14.05 2.70 -8.26
C ILE A 61 14.02 4.17 -7.86
N VAL A 62 13.16 4.93 -8.52
CA VAL A 62 12.92 6.34 -8.23
C VAL A 62 11.47 6.49 -7.76
N ILE A 63 11.26 7.12 -6.61
CA ILE A 63 9.92 7.47 -6.12
C ILE A 63 9.89 8.96 -5.81
N ASN A 64 8.92 9.65 -6.38
CA ASN A 64 8.75 11.09 -6.25
C ASN A 64 10.07 11.86 -6.51
N GLY A 65 10.79 11.49 -7.56
CA GLY A 65 12.08 12.05 -7.96
C GLY A 65 13.27 11.66 -7.07
N SER A 66 13.07 10.83 -6.04
CA SER A 66 14.14 10.38 -5.14
C SER A 66 14.63 8.97 -5.55
N HIS A 67 15.93 8.82 -5.76
CA HIS A 67 16.60 7.55 -6.07
C HIS A 67 16.68 6.66 -4.83
N ILE A 68 15.63 5.89 -4.54
CA ILE A 68 15.50 5.14 -3.28
C ILE A 68 16.43 3.93 -3.21
N SER A 69 16.84 3.35 -4.34
CA SER A 69 17.81 2.24 -4.39
C SER A 69 19.18 2.62 -3.79
N ARG A 70 19.58 3.89 -3.92
CA ARG A 70 20.87 4.43 -3.43
C ARG A 70 20.73 5.25 -2.14
N LEU A 71 19.51 5.38 -1.61
CA LEU A 71 19.25 6.20 -0.45
C LEU A 71 19.98 5.66 0.79
N LYS A 72 20.72 6.51 1.50
CA LYS A 72 21.39 6.15 2.76
C LYS A 72 20.34 5.86 3.83
N GLU A 73 20.59 4.90 4.70
CA GLU A 73 19.62 4.40 5.69
C GLU A 73 19.01 5.50 6.57
N ARG A 74 19.82 6.49 6.98
CA ARG A 74 19.34 7.64 7.77
C ARG A 74 18.23 8.46 7.11
N TYR A 75 18.06 8.39 5.79
CA TYR A 75 17.02 9.12 5.06
C TYR A 75 15.77 8.27 4.75
N ILE A 76 15.82 6.96 4.97
CA ILE A 76 14.69 6.05 4.75
C ILE A 76 13.46 6.45 5.58
N PRO A 77 13.58 6.80 6.88
CA PRO A 77 12.42 7.26 7.65
C PRO A 77 11.72 8.47 7.03
N HIS A 78 12.47 9.44 6.49
CA HIS A 78 11.90 10.60 5.83
C HIS A 78 11.14 10.23 4.53
N MET A 79 11.70 9.33 3.73
CA MET A 79 11.05 8.81 2.53
C MET A 79 9.74 8.08 2.89
N ARG A 80 9.75 7.22 3.94
CA ARG A 80 8.57 6.48 4.38
C ARG A 80 7.44 7.36 4.92
N ARG A 81 7.70 8.58 5.37
CA ARG A 81 6.66 9.55 5.78
C ARG A 81 5.68 9.90 4.65
N LYS A 82 6.12 9.73 3.39
CA LYS A 82 5.33 9.99 2.18
C LYS A 82 4.65 8.73 1.61
N ILE A 83 4.79 7.59 2.29
CA ILE A 83 4.24 6.31 1.89
C ILE A 83 3.37 5.77 3.02
N GLY A 84 2.10 5.53 2.74
CA GLY A 84 1.21 4.77 3.63
C GLY A 84 1.27 3.29 3.28
N VAL A 85 1.42 2.42 4.29
CA VAL A 85 1.41 0.97 4.07
C VAL A 85 0.23 0.35 4.81
N VAL A 86 -0.55 -0.46 4.09
CA VAL A 86 -1.69 -1.22 4.59
C VAL A 86 -1.39 -2.70 4.45
N PHE A 87 -1.39 -3.44 5.56
CA PHE A 87 -1.07 -4.85 5.62
C PHE A 87 -2.32 -5.72 5.72
N GLN A 88 -2.23 -6.97 5.28
CA GLN A 88 -3.28 -7.97 5.38
C GLN A 88 -3.69 -8.25 6.84
N ASP A 89 -2.75 -8.25 7.78
CA ASP A 89 -2.94 -8.53 9.21
C ASP A 89 -3.07 -7.27 10.06
N PHE A 90 -3.49 -6.16 9.44
CA PHE A 90 -3.78 -4.85 10.05
C PHE A 90 -2.61 -4.19 10.79
N LYS A 91 -1.75 -4.94 11.48
CA LYS A 91 -0.61 -4.47 12.30
C LYS A 91 -1.00 -3.34 13.27
N LEU A 92 -2.18 -3.45 13.90
CA LEU A 92 -2.61 -2.51 14.91
C LEU A 92 -1.87 -2.74 16.22
N LEU A 93 -1.66 -1.69 16.98
CA LEU A 93 -1.08 -1.72 18.31
C LEU A 93 -2.19 -2.09 19.32
N PRO A 94 -2.16 -3.31 19.91
CA PRO A 94 -3.33 -3.88 20.59
C PRO A 94 -3.69 -3.17 21.91
N LYS A 95 -2.72 -2.48 22.52
CA LYS A 95 -2.90 -1.76 23.78
C LYS A 95 -3.27 -0.29 23.62
N LEU A 96 -3.33 0.18 22.39
CA LEU A 96 -3.69 1.56 22.05
C LEU A 96 -5.12 1.60 21.49
N THR A 97 -5.85 2.63 21.84
CA THR A 97 -7.16 2.92 21.24
C THR A 97 -7.04 3.15 19.73
N ILE A 98 -8.17 3.15 19.04
CA ILE A 98 -8.23 3.44 17.60
C ILE A 98 -7.67 4.84 17.31
N TYR A 99 -8.03 5.83 18.14
CA TYR A 99 -7.47 7.17 18.05
C TYR A 99 -5.93 7.15 18.16
N GLU A 100 -5.40 6.49 19.19
CA GLU A 100 -3.97 6.41 19.45
C GLU A 100 -3.21 5.64 18.36
N ASN A 101 -3.81 4.57 17.80
CA ASN A 101 -3.24 3.85 16.66
C ASN A 101 -3.02 4.76 15.44
N VAL A 102 -3.96 5.67 15.17
CA VAL A 102 -3.84 6.62 14.06
C VAL A 102 -2.93 7.79 14.44
N ALA A 103 -3.05 8.32 15.65
CA ALA A 103 -2.23 9.43 16.18
C ALA A 103 -0.75 9.09 16.19
N PHE A 104 -0.39 7.84 16.50
CA PHE A 104 0.97 7.35 16.56
C PHE A 104 1.77 7.65 15.27
N ALA A 105 1.15 7.52 14.10
CA ALA A 105 1.82 7.83 12.84
C ALA A 105 2.18 9.33 12.70
N MET A 106 1.41 10.23 13.31
CA MET A 106 1.72 11.65 13.36
C MET A 106 2.75 11.99 14.44
N GLU A 107 2.70 11.29 15.58
CA GLU A 107 3.67 11.46 16.66
C GLU A 107 5.09 11.07 16.21
N VAL A 108 5.23 9.98 15.45
CA VAL A 108 6.51 9.53 14.88
C VAL A 108 7.15 10.57 13.96
N ILE A 109 6.36 11.42 13.32
CA ILE A 109 6.88 12.52 12.48
C ILE A 109 7.01 13.84 13.25
N GLU A 110 6.80 13.82 14.56
CA GLU A 110 6.88 14.98 15.46
C GLU A 110 5.87 16.09 15.12
N ALA A 111 4.67 15.69 14.62
CA ALA A 111 3.59 16.63 14.37
C ALA A 111 3.14 17.34 15.65
N SER A 112 2.72 18.59 15.54
CA SER A 112 2.29 19.37 16.69
C SER A 112 1.02 18.79 17.32
N LYS A 113 0.91 18.82 18.66
CA LYS A 113 -0.27 18.33 19.39
C LYS A 113 -1.57 19.02 18.93
N LYS A 114 -1.48 20.24 18.44
CA LYS A 114 -2.63 21.02 17.94
C LYS A 114 -3.15 20.46 16.61
N GLU A 115 -2.28 19.86 15.79
CA GLU A 115 -2.61 19.28 14.48
C GLU A 115 -3.10 17.83 14.60
N ILE A 116 -2.57 17.05 15.55
CA ILE A 116 -2.86 15.63 15.67
C ILE A 116 -4.36 15.38 15.86
N LYS A 117 -4.99 15.99 16.86
CA LYS A 117 -6.40 15.69 17.21
C LYS A 117 -7.36 15.97 16.05
N PRO A 118 -7.38 17.17 15.42
CA PRO A 118 -8.29 17.43 14.31
C PRO A 118 -8.04 16.50 13.13
N ARG A 119 -6.77 16.23 12.79
CA ARG A 119 -6.43 15.39 11.66
C ARG A 119 -6.81 13.91 11.87
N VAL A 120 -6.55 13.38 13.07
CA VAL A 120 -6.96 12.01 13.40
C VAL A 120 -8.47 11.86 13.34
N MET A 121 -9.24 12.81 13.89
CA MET A 121 -10.71 12.77 13.86
C MET A 121 -11.26 12.90 12.42
N GLU A 122 -10.62 13.69 11.58
CA GLU A 122 -10.95 13.81 10.14
C GLU A 122 -10.78 12.47 9.40
N VAL A 123 -9.62 11.81 9.56
CA VAL A 123 -9.38 10.53 8.86
C VAL A 123 -10.23 9.40 9.43
N LEU A 124 -10.53 9.40 10.74
CA LEU A 124 -11.48 8.45 11.34
C LEU A 124 -12.90 8.65 10.81
N GLU A 125 -13.31 9.87 10.52
CA GLU A 125 -14.58 10.16 9.87
C GLU A 125 -14.62 9.65 8.43
N LEU A 126 -13.53 9.87 7.68
CA LEU A 126 -13.39 9.38 6.30
C LEU A 126 -13.56 7.85 6.23
N VAL A 127 -13.00 7.11 7.18
CA VAL A 127 -13.14 5.64 7.25
C VAL A 127 -14.36 5.19 8.06
N ARG A 128 -15.29 6.11 8.43
CA ARG A 128 -16.54 5.85 9.16
C ARG A 128 -16.38 5.24 10.57
N LEU A 129 -15.25 5.55 11.24
CA LEU A 129 -14.93 5.00 12.58
C LEU A 129 -14.77 6.05 13.68
N LYS A 130 -15.17 7.31 13.45
CA LYS A 130 -15.07 8.39 14.42
C LYS A 130 -15.76 8.06 15.77
N HIS A 131 -16.90 7.37 15.72
CA HIS A 131 -17.67 6.96 16.90
C HIS A 131 -16.96 5.89 17.75
N LYS A 132 -16.01 5.15 17.18
CA LYS A 132 -15.20 4.13 17.85
C LYS A 132 -13.79 4.60 18.23
N ALA A 133 -13.51 5.90 18.17
CA ALA A 133 -12.16 6.44 18.43
C ALA A 133 -11.52 5.99 19.75
N ARG A 134 -12.34 5.72 20.77
CA ARG A 134 -11.91 5.27 22.12
C ARG A 134 -11.87 3.76 22.29
N SER A 135 -12.34 2.99 21.33
CA SER A 135 -12.33 1.53 21.37
C SER A 135 -10.91 0.99 21.20
N LEU A 136 -10.67 -0.23 21.69
CA LEU A 136 -9.46 -1.01 21.44
C LEU A 136 -9.63 -1.87 20.17
N PRO A 137 -8.53 -2.31 19.53
CA PRO A 137 -8.60 -3.14 18.33
C PRO A 137 -9.40 -4.44 18.48
N ASP A 138 -9.35 -5.10 19.61
CA ASP A 138 -10.07 -6.34 19.90
C ASP A 138 -11.60 -6.17 19.98
N GLN A 139 -12.08 -4.94 20.11
CA GLN A 139 -13.50 -4.57 20.11
C GLN A 139 -14.04 -4.29 18.70
N LEU A 140 -13.21 -4.46 17.66
CA LEU A 140 -13.52 -4.17 16.26
C LEU A 140 -13.62 -5.45 15.44
N SER A 141 -14.54 -5.46 14.45
CA SER A 141 -14.54 -6.48 13.39
C SER A 141 -13.26 -6.37 12.53
N GLY A 142 -12.94 -7.43 11.77
CA GLY A 142 -11.78 -7.43 10.87
C GLY A 142 -11.80 -6.28 9.86
N GLY A 143 -12.98 -6.00 9.27
CA GLY A 143 -13.15 -4.87 8.34
C GLY A 143 -12.96 -3.50 9.02
N GLU A 144 -13.42 -3.37 10.27
CA GLU A 144 -13.17 -2.15 11.04
C GLU A 144 -11.69 -1.98 11.38
N GLN A 145 -11.01 -3.05 11.76
CA GLN A 145 -9.55 -3.02 12.00
C GLN A 145 -8.79 -2.62 10.75
N GLN A 146 -9.19 -3.13 9.58
CA GLN A 146 -8.60 -2.75 8.29
C GLN A 146 -8.84 -1.28 7.97
N ARG A 147 -10.04 -0.75 8.23
CA ARG A 147 -10.31 0.70 8.08
C ARG A 147 -9.43 1.55 9.01
N VAL A 148 -9.14 1.09 10.22
CA VAL A 148 -8.17 1.78 11.11
C VAL A 148 -6.76 1.75 10.52
N ALA A 149 -6.32 0.60 9.97
CA ALA A 149 -5.02 0.50 9.32
C ALA A 149 -4.91 1.47 8.12
N ILE A 150 -5.99 1.60 7.34
CA ILE A 150 -6.07 2.59 6.25
C ILE A 150 -6.01 4.03 6.81
N ALA A 151 -6.78 4.35 7.85
CA ALA A 151 -6.75 5.68 8.50
C ALA A 151 -5.34 6.04 8.96
N ARG A 152 -4.64 5.10 9.60
CA ARG A 152 -3.24 5.27 10.01
C ARG A 152 -2.31 5.50 8.81
N ALA A 153 -2.54 4.80 7.70
CA ALA A 153 -1.74 4.95 6.50
C ALA A 153 -1.90 6.33 5.84
N ILE A 154 -3.11 6.93 5.89
CA ILE A 154 -3.41 8.19 5.22
C ILE A 154 -3.27 9.45 6.09
N VAL A 155 -3.11 9.31 7.40
CA VAL A 155 -3.14 10.46 8.32
C VAL A 155 -2.08 11.52 8.01
N ASN A 156 -0.93 11.12 7.49
CA ASN A 156 0.18 11.98 7.09
C ASN A 156 0.11 12.50 5.64
N ASN A 157 -1.05 12.40 4.97
CA ASN A 157 -1.22 12.80 3.57
C ASN A 157 -0.14 12.22 2.65
N PRO A 158 -0.02 10.88 2.54
CA PRO A 158 0.99 10.26 1.71
C PRO A 158 0.72 10.49 0.21
N ASP A 159 1.79 10.55 -0.58
CA ASP A 159 1.71 10.61 -2.04
C ASP A 159 1.37 9.23 -2.63
N LEU A 160 1.70 8.16 -1.88
CA LEU A 160 1.57 6.76 -2.27
C LEU A 160 1.00 5.91 -1.12
N ILE A 161 -0.01 5.11 -1.42
CA ILE A 161 -0.46 4.00 -0.58
C ILE A 161 -0.04 2.69 -1.23
N ILE A 162 0.54 1.82 -0.43
CA ILE A 162 0.87 0.44 -0.78
C ILE A 162 0.01 -0.47 0.10
N ALA A 163 -0.85 -1.27 -0.52
CA ALA A 163 -1.73 -2.21 0.15
C ALA A 163 -1.36 -3.64 -0.23
N ASP A 164 -0.88 -4.41 0.74
CA ASP A 164 -0.51 -5.83 0.56
C ASP A 164 -1.65 -6.70 1.04
N GLU A 165 -2.42 -7.28 0.09
CA GLU A 165 -3.58 -8.14 0.34
C GLU A 165 -4.59 -7.55 1.34
N PRO A 166 -5.03 -6.28 1.19
CA PRO A 166 -5.80 -5.57 2.22
C PRO A 166 -7.19 -6.16 2.49
N THR A 167 -7.64 -7.08 1.66
CA THR A 167 -8.94 -7.75 1.75
C THR A 167 -8.84 -9.26 1.98
N GLY A 168 -7.62 -9.80 2.10
CA GLY A 168 -7.37 -11.23 2.10
C GLY A 168 -7.98 -12.02 3.28
N ASN A 169 -8.30 -11.34 4.39
CA ASN A 169 -8.89 -11.93 5.59
C ASN A 169 -10.35 -11.49 5.83
N LEU A 170 -11.01 -10.94 4.80
CA LEU A 170 -12.34 -10.34 4.92
C LEU A 170 -13.34 -11.07 4.05
N ASP A 171 -14.61 -11.02 4.43
CA ASP A 171 -15.71 -11.49 3.61
C ASP A 171 -15.90 -10.60 2.36
N PRO A 172 -16.61 -11.07 1.31
CA PRO A 172 -16.75 -10.35 0.05
C PRO A 172 -17.39 -8.94 0.20
N GLU A 173 -18.42 -8.79 1.04
CA GLU A 173 -19.10 -7.52 1.25
C GLU A 173 -18.17 -6.50 1.93
N THR A 174 -17.53 -6.90 3.02
CA THR A 174 -16.54 -6.08 3.72
C THR A 174 -15.36 -5.72 2.81
N SER A 175 -14.95 -6.66 1.93
CA SER A 175 -13.86 -6.43 0.96
C SER A 175 -14.22 -5.30 -0.01
N MET A 176 -15.47 -5.24 -0.49
CA MET A 176 -15.93 -4.16 -1.35
C MET A 176 -15.97 -2.81 -0.62
N ASP A 177 -16.38 -2.76 0.64
CA ASP A 177 -16.33 -1.55 1.48
C ASP A 177 -14.91 -1.00 1.63
N ILE A 178 -13.92 -1.89 1.82
CA ILE A 178 -12.50 -1.52 1.86
C ILE A 178 -12.05 -0.96 0.51
N MET A 179 -12.48 -1.59 -0.59
CA MET A 179 -12.16 -1.11 -1.93
C MET A 179 -12.74 0.28 -2.19
N GLU A 180 -14.00 0.53 -1.83
CA GLU A 180 -14.60 1.86 -1.93
C GLU A 180 -13.79 2.91 -1.18
N THR A 181 -13.37 2.59 0.05
CA THR A 181 -12.51 3.48 0.86
C THR A 181 -11.20 3.81 0.14
N LEU A 182 -10.50 2.81 -0.42
CA LEU A 182 -9.26 3.02 -1.17
C LEU A 182 -9.48 3.81 -2.47
N LEU A 183 -10.59 3.57 -3.15
CA LEU A 183 -10.97 4.33 -4.36
C LEU A 183 -11.26 5.80 -4.04
N ASP A 184 -11.94 6.08 -2.95
CA ASP A 184 -12.23 7.45 -2.52
C ASP A 184 -10.96 8.21 -2.12
N ILE A 185 -10.00 7.53 -1.50
CA ILE A 185 -8.66 8.08 -1.25
C ILE A 185 -7.93 8.36 -2.57
N ASN A 186 -7.98 7.43 -3.53
CA ASN A 186 -7.36 7.61 -4.84
C ASN A 186 -7.97 8.78 -5.63
N LYS A 187 -9.29 8.95 -5.61
CA LYS A 187 -10.00 10.09 -6.24
C LYS A 187 -9.51 11.45 -5.71
N ARG A 188 -8.97 11.50 -4.50
CA ARG A 188 -8.39 12.71 -3.89
C ARG A 188 -6.95 12.98 -4.34
N GLY A 189 -6.40 12.14 -5.24
CA GLY A 189 -5.10 12.30 -5.87
C GLY A 189 -3.99 11.42 -5.32
N THR A 190 -4.21 10.65 -4.24
CA THR A 190 -3.23 9.70 -3.71
C THR A 190 -3.08 8.52 -4.68
N THR A 191 -1.86 8.15 -5.02
CA THR A 191 -1.58 6.94 -5.81
C THR A 191 -1.79 5.69 -4.95
N VAL A 192 -2.42 4.67 -5.49
CA VAL A 192 -2.65 3.41 -4.78
C VAL A 192 -2.06 2.24 -5.56
N ILE A 193 -1.23 1.45 -4.91
CA ILE A 193 -0.74 0.17 -5.43
C ILE A 193 -1.26 -0.92 -4.50
N MET A 194 -2.01 -1.85 -5.06
CA MET A 194 -2.62 -2.94 -4.32
C MET A 194 -2.18 -4.29 -4.86
N ALA A 195 -1.42 -5.05 -4.08
CA ALA A 195 -1.23 -6.46 -4.37
C ALA A 195 -2.47 -7.23 -3.94
N THR A 196 -2.97 -8.08 -4.82
CA THR A 196 -4.11 -8.94 -4.51
C THR A 196 -4.14 -10.18 -5.38
N HIS A 197 -4.71 -11.25 -4.85
CA HIS A 197 -5.10 -12.45 -5.59
C HIS A 197 -6.61 -12.57 -5.76
N ASN A 198 -7.38 -11.56 -5.32
CA ASN A 198 -8.84 -11.55 -5.43
C ASN A 198 -9.28 -11.13 -6.84
N LYS A 199 -9.67 -12.13 -7.64
CA LYS A 199 -10.11 -11.95 -9.03
C LYS A 199 -11.35 -11.09 -9.14
N GLU A 200 -12.32 -11.25 -8.23
CA GLU A 200 -13.58 -10.52 -8.26
C GLU A 200 -13.35 -9.01 -8.08
N ILE A 201 -12.51 -8.62 -7.14
CA ILE A 201 -12.16 -7.22 -6.91
C ILE A 201 -11.54 -6.61 -8.16
N VAL A 202 -10.56 -7.28 -8.75
CA VAL A 202 -9.85 -6.76 -9.94
C VAL A 202 -10.80 -6.62 -11.12
N ASN A 203 -11.66 -7.62 -11.35
CA ASN A 203 -12.58 -7.64 -12.48
C ASN A 203 -13.77 -6.67 -12.32
N ASN A 204 -14.24 -6.46 -11.08
CA ASN A 204 -15.33 -5.52 -10.80
C ASN A 204 -14.86 -4.07 -10.81
N VAL A 205 -13.62 -3.81 -10.34
CA VAL A 205 -13.05 -2.47 -10.26
C VAL A 205 -11.88 -2.37 -11.23
N ARG A 206 -12.19 -2.33 -12.51
CA ARG A 206 -11.23 -2.31 -13.62
C ARG A 206 -10.31 -1.09 -13.55
N LYS A 207 -9.09 -1.30 -13.10
CA LYS A 207 -7.99 -0.33 -13.05
C LYS A 207 -6.77 -0.91 -13.78
N ARG A 208 -5.65 -0.19 -13.76
CA ARG A 208 -4.41 -0.72 -14.30
C ARG A 208 -3.99 -1.99 -13.57
N VAL A 209 -3.63 -3.02 -14.32
CA VAL A 209 -3.18 -4.32 -13.81
C VAL A 209 -1.77 -4.58 -14.28
N ILE A 210 -0.86 -4.80 -13.35
CA ILE A 210 0.50 -5.29 -13.59
C ILE A 210 0.53 -6.73 -13.11
N ALA A 211 0.63 -7.69 -14.04
CA ALA A 211 0.76 -9.10 -13.72
C ALA A 211 2.23 -9.49 -13.62
N ILE A 212 2.61 -10.07 -12.48
CA ILE A 212 3.97 -10.59 -12.25
C ILE A 212 3.92 -12.12 -12.26
N GLU A 213 4.77 -12.72 -13.09
CA GLU A 213 4.95 -14.17 -13.20
C GLU A 213 6.44 -14.50 -13.20
N ALA A 214 6.83 -15.47 -12.36
CA ALA A 214 8.22 -15.88 -12.21
C ALA A 214 9.22 -14.70 -12.08
N GLY A 215 8.81 -13.65 -11.34
CA GLY A 215 9.64 -12.48 -11.10
C GLY A 215 9.74 -11.48 -12.27
N ARG A 216 8.94 -11.63 -13.32
CA ARG A 216 8.90 -10.74 -14.48
C ARG A 216 7.53 -10.13 -14.68
N ILE A 217 7.45 -8.96 -15.32
CA ILE A 217 6.17 -8.42 -15.77
C ILE A 217 5.73 -9.23 -16.98
N ALA A 218 4.64 -9.98 -16.83
CA ALA A 218 4.00 -10.72 -17.90
C ALA A 218 3.03 -9.83 -18.69
N ARG A 219 2.37 -8.87 -17.99
CA ARG A 219 1.34 -8.01 -18.56
C ARG A 219 1.26 -6.69 -17.79
N ASP A 220 0.97 -5.59 -18.50
CA ASP A 220 0.71 -4.26 -17.94
C ASP A 220 -0.41 -3.58 -18.75
N GLU A 221 -1.62 -3.53 -18.21
CA GLU A 221 -2.84 -3.09 -18.90
C GLU A 221 -3.56 -2.00 -18.12
N GLN A 222 -3.98 -0.92 -18.80
CA GLN A 222 -4.59 0.26 -18.16
C GLN A 222 -6.00 0.01 -17.58
N LYS A 223 -6.73 -0.98 -18.12
CA LYS A 223 -8.05 -1.45 -17.63
C LYS A 223 -8.10 -2.97 -17.73
N GLY A 224 -7.14 -3.61 -17.06
CA GLY A 224 -6.97 -5.05 -17.13
C GLY A 224 -7.94 -5.81 -16.24
N GLU A 225 -8.06 -7.09 -16.52
CA GLU A 225 -8.69 -8.10 -15.70
C GLU A 225 -7.64 -8.97 -15.00
N TYR A 226 -8.06 -9.78 -14.04
CA TYR A 226 -7.11 -10.62 -13.29
C TYR A 226 -6.48 -11.73 -14.17
N GLY A 227 -7.27 -12.30 -15.10
CA GLY A 227 -6.86 -13.37 -16.01
C GLY A 227 -6.48 -12.85 -17.39
N TYR A 228 -6.13 -13.79 -18.28
CA TYR A 228 -6.08 -13.54 -19.71
C TYR A 228 -7.54 -13.61 -20.24
N GLU A 229 -7.93 -12.72 -21.17
CA GLU A 229 -9.12 -12.94 -21.97
C GLU A 229 -8.85 -14.17 -22.85
N ASP A 230 -9.70 -15.20 -22.77
CA ASP A 230 -9.69 -16.36 -23.65
C ASP A 230 -10.13 -15.98 -25.07
#